data_9f6af9ae8a4ba676f7804017bb16bafc
#
_entry.id   9f6af9ae8a4ba676f7804017bb16bafc
#
_cell.length_a   1.000
_cell.length_b   1.000
_cell.length_c   1.000
_cell.angle_alpha   90.00
_cell.angle_beta   90.00
_cell.angle_gamma   90.00
#
_symmetry.space_group_name_H-M   'P 1'
#
loop_
_entity.id
_entity.type
_entity.pdbx_description
1 polymer ?
#
loop_
_entity_poly.entity_id
_entity_poly.type
_entity_poly.pdbx_seq_one_letter_code
_entity_poly.pdbx_strand_id
1 'polypeptide(L)'
;MKQFGRRWKLDISNDQETLSIEQLRVAFEIDKTINEKPNPAKIQIWNLNRDHINQLLSQDYKKVALSVGYGELRQIYVGDITKTRIQREGLDFVLTLECSDGHQAYTQSRAKTTLKAGATDKQIVEELQKTMPKVQTGAIDIPNQRKLPRGRVLNGNSRDILTKIARNNKADWSIQDGALIFLPKDKVLNDDAVLISQDTGMINAPEQTDEGLELTCLLNPALQIGGLVKVESIIDYFNGEYKIIKLAHSGDGIGGDWHSKMTVVGGKFQKVEKEKSGQKSDQKPDKQSKDKKK
;
A
#
# COMPACT_ATOMS: atom_id res chain seq x y z
N MET A 1 10.47 14.76 15.04
CA MET A 1 9.80 13.46 15.31
C MET A 1 10.66 12.69 16.31
N LYS A 2 10.07 12.06 17.33
CA LYS A 2 10.87 11.21 18.25
C LYS A 2 11.16 9.89 17.54
N GLN A 3 12.44 9.56 17.38
CA GLN A 3 12.90 8.36 16.63
C GLN A 3 13.60 7.34 17.56
N PHE A 4 13.05 7.18 18.77
CA PHE A 4 13.48 6.19 19.75
C PHE A 4 12.26 5.57 20.44
N GLY A 5 12.44 4.39 21.05
CA GLY A 5 11.35 3.63 21.62
C GLY A 5 10.56 2.91 20.52
N ARG A 6 11.23 1.99 19.82
CA ARG A 6 10.63 1.14 18.78
C ARG A 6 9.43 0.40 19.35
N ARG A 7 8.34 0.42 18.62
CA ARG A 7 7.14 -0.36 18.92
C ARG A 7 6.67 -1.06 17.66
N TRP A 8 6.15 -2.25 17.85
CA TRP A 8 5.54 -3.04 16.77
C TRP A 8 4.31 -3.77 17.30
N LYS A 9 3.43 -4.06 16.40
CA LYS A 9 2.28 -4.92 16.60
C LYS A 9 2.09 -5.74 15.33
N LEU A 10 2.13 -7.06 15.48
CA LEU A 10 1.88 -8.00 14.43
C LEU A 10 0.54 -8.69 14.70
N ASP A 11 -0.44 -8.44 13.83
CA ASP A 11 -1.74 -9.10 13.87
C ASP A 11 -1.77 -10.18 12.79
N ILE A 12 -2.04 -11.42 13.19
CA ILE A 12 -2.16 -12.56 12.30
C ILE A 12 -3.60 -13.07 12.43
N SER A 13 -4.34 -13.12 11.34
CA SER A 13 -5.78 -13.34 11.38
C SER A 13 -6.29 -14.38 10.38
N ASN A 14 -7.38 -15.00 10.76
CA ASN A 14 -8.28 -15.74 9.89
C ASN A 14 -9.66 -15.04 9.86
N ASP A 15 -10.68 -15.73 9.33
CA ASP A 15 -12.03 -15.16 9.26
C ASP A 15 -12.76 -15.14 10.62
N GLN A 16 -12.20 -15.74 11.68
CA GLN A 16 -12.83 -15.91 13.00
C GLN A 16 -12.07 -15.22 14.13
N GLU A 17 -10.74 -15.25 14.12
CA GLU A 17 -9.90 -14.77 15.21
C GLU A 17 -8.65 -14.04 14.73
N THR A 18 -8.05 -13.26 15.62
CA THR A 18 -6.81 -12.53 15.40
C THR A 18 -5.84 -12.78 16.54
N LEU A 19 -4.65 -13.27 16.21
CA LEU A 19 -3.51 -13.39 17.11
C LEU A 19 -2.68 -12.10 17.03
N SER A 20 -2.62 -11.35 18.12
CA SER A 20 -1.82 -10.11 18.23
C SER A 20 -0.52 -10.37 18.99
N ILE A 21 0.60 -9.96 18.43
CA ILE A 21 1.95 -10.12 18.96
C ILE A 21 2.59 -8.75 19.11
N GLU A 22 2.90 -8.34 20.37
CA GLU A 22 3.46 -7.03 20.69
C GLU A 22 4.73 -7.11 21.56
N GLN A 23 5.01 -8.27 22.18
CA GLN A 23 6.08 -8.43 23.17
C GLN A 23 7.19 -9.39 22.74
N LEU A 24 6.92 -10.27 21.77
CA LEU A 24 7.94 -11.15 21.24
C LEU A 24 8.87 -10.43 20.28
N ARG A 25 10.10 -10.91 20.14
CA ARG A 25 10.99 -10.42 19.09
C ARG A 25 10.36 -10.73 17.74
N VAL A 26 10.21 -9.67 16.94
CA VAL A 26 9.73 -9.73 15.55
C VAL A 26 10.74 -9.00 14.69
N ALA A 27 11.24 -9.67 13.65
CA ALA A 27 11.99 -9.02 12.59
C ALA A 27 11.21 -9.12 11.28
N PHE A 28 11.39 -8.13 10.42
CA PHE A 28 10.65 -8.07 9.15
C PHE A 28 11.49 -7.42 8.05
N GLU A 29 11.22 -7.88 6.84
CA GLU A 29 11.69 -7.33 5.58
C GLU A 29 10.47 -7.21 4.67
N ILE A 30 10.16 -6.01 4.19
CA ILE A 30 8.97 -5.72 3.37
C ILE A 30 9.45 -4.95 2.16
N ASP A 31 9.16 -5.45 0.96
CA ASP A 31 9.49 -4.77 -0.29
C ASP A 31 8.21 -4.37 -1.01
N LYS A 32 8.06 -3.08 -1.26
CA LYS A 32 6.92 -2.51 -1.99
C LYS A 32 7.37 -1.84 -3.26
N THR A 33 6.58 -2.01 -4.31
CA THR A 33 6.83 -1.36 -5.60
C THR A 33 5.54 -0.81 -6.18
N ILE A 34 5.68 0.23 -7.03
CA ILE A 34 4.55 0.77 -7.80
C ILE A 34 4.12 -0.15 -8.94
N ASN A 35 4.93 -1.18 -9.23
CA ASN A 35 4.71 -2.09 -10.34
C ASN A 35 3.57 -3.08 -10.07
N GLU A 36 3.05 -3.67 -11.14
CA GLU A 36 1.96 -4.65 -11.21
C GLU A 36 2.33 -6.04 -10.65
N LYS A 37 3.02 -6.06 -9.51
CA LYS A 37 3.49 -7.29 -8.85
C LYS A 37 3.08 -7.29 -7.39
N PRO A 38 2.78 -8.46 -6.82
CA PRO A 38 2.55 -8.56 -5.39
C PRO A 38 3.78 -8.09 -4.60
N ASN A 39 3.56 -7.37 -3.52
CA ASN A 39 4.63 -6.92 -2.63
C ASN A 39 4.98 -8.02 -1.64
N PRO A 40 6.21 -8.59 -1.67
CA PRO A 40 6.61 -9.61 -0.73
C PRO A 40 6.92 -9.03 0.65
N ALA A 41 6.68 -9.82 1.67
CA ALA A 41 7.21 -9.58 3.01
C ALA A 41 7.67 -10.88 3.64
N LYS A 42 8.75 -10.78 4.43
CA LYS A 42 9.25 -11.84 5.29
C LYS A 42 9.19 -11.37 6.72
N ILE A 43 8.47 -12.10 7.56
CA ILE A 43 8.31 -11.78 8.99
C ILE A 43 8.79 -12.97 9.79
N GLN A 44 9.66 -12.71 10.76
CA GLN A 44 10.22 -13.72 11.64
C GLN A 44 9.80 -13.43 13.09
N ILE A 45 9.39 -14.48 13.80
CA ILE A 45 8.89 -14.40 15.17
C ILE A 45 9.66 -15.41 16.01
N TRP A 46 10.30 -14.95 17.08
CA TRP A 46 11.06 -15.80 18.01
C TRP A 46 10.19 -16.28 19.15
N ASN A 47 10.31 -17.57 19.45
CA ASN A 47 9.74 -18.20 20.64
C ASN A 47 8.23 -18.04 20.80
N LEU A 48 7.49 -18.13 19.70
CA LEU A 48 6.03 -18.17 19.74
C LEU A 48 5.57 -19.44 20.46
N ASN A 49 4.44 -19.37 21.16
CA ASN A 49 3.81 -20.49 21.85
C ASN A 49 3.55 -21.66 20.87
N ARG A 50 3.71 -22.91 21.36
CA ARG A 50 3.54 -24.12 20.55
C ARG A 50 2.16 -24.25 19.92
N ASP A 51 1.11 -23.87 20.62
CA ASP A 51 -0.26 -23.96 20.10
C ASP A 51 -0.45 -23.02 18.91
N HIS A 52 0.03 -21.77 19.02
CA HIS A 52 0.01 -20.82 17.92
C HIS A 52 0.92 -21.24 16.75
N ILE A 53 2.08 -21.87 17.04
CA ILE A 53 2.94 -22.43 15.98
C ILE A 53 2.18 -23.50 15.19
N ASN A 54 1.51 -24.43 15.89
CA ASN A 54 0.74 -25.49 15.25
C ASN A 54 -0.41 -24.94 14.40
N GLN A 55 -1.15 -23.95 14.92
CA GLN A 55 -2.21 -23.25 14.17
C GLN A 55 -1.68 -22.57 12.91
N LEU A 56 -0.52 -21.91 13.00
CA LEU A 56 0.09 -21.26 11.84
C LEU A 56 0.66 -22.25 10.82
N LEU A 57 1.18 -23.38 11.25
CA LEU A 57 1.65 -24.46 10.39
C LEU A 57 0.51 -25.20 9.69
N SER A 58 -0.67 -25.33 10.33
CA SER A 58 -1.87 -25.91 9.73
C SER A 58 -2.55 -24.98 8.72
N GLN A 59 -2.03 -23.76 8.54
CA GLN A 59 -2.55 -22.73 7.63
C GLN A 59 -3.98 -22.24 7.98
N ASP A 60 -4.34 -22.32 9.26
CA ASP A 60 -5.62 -21.78 9.74
C ASP A 60 -5.65 -20.25 9.64
N TYR A 61 -4.52 -19.61 9.84
CA TYR A 61 -4.33 -18.17 9.64
C TYR A 61 -3.87 -17.84 8.22
N LYS A 62 -4.46 -16.81 7.63
CA LYS A 62 -4.24 -16.48 6.21
C LYS A 62 -3.77 -15.07 5.96
N LYS A 63 -3.94 -14.17 6.92
CA LYS A 63 -3.61 -12.75 6.77
C LYS A 63 -2.67 -12.28 7.85
N VAL A 64 -1.88 -11.29 7.49
CA VAL A 64 -0.98 -10.59 8.39
C VAL A 64 -1.13 -9.09 8.20
N ALA A 65 -1.11 -8.34 9.31
CA ALA A 65 -0.99 -6.90 9.33
C ALA A 65 0.13 -6.51 10.30
N LEU A 66 1.08 -5.71 9.84
CA LEU A 66 2.19 -5.22 10.63
C LEU A 66 2.08 -3.72 10.82
N SER A 67 2.07 -3.29 12.07
CA SER A 67 2.10 -1.89 12.47
C SER A 67 3.37 -1.61 13.26
N VAL A 68 4.04 -0.52 12.95
CA VAL A 68 5.30 -0.12 13.61
C VAL A 68 5.32 1.38 13.89
N GLY A 69 6.23 1.81 14.75
CA GLY A 69 6.41 3.22 15.02
C GLY A 69 7.31 3.52 16.22
N TYR A 70 7.37 4.80 16.57
CA TYR A 70 8.04 5.32 17.75
C TYR A 70 6.98 5.95 18.66
N GLY A 71 6.40 5.14 19.53
CA GLY A 71 5.25 5.54 20.37
C GLY A 71 3.92 5.25 19.69
N GLU A 72 3.51 6.02 18.68
CA GLU A 72 2.32 5.72 17.88
C GLU A 72 2.60 4.65 16.83
N LEU A 73 1.71 3.67 16.75
CA LEU A 73 1.78 2.60 15.75
C LEU A 73 1.02 3.01 14.49
N ARG A 74 1.66 2.81 13.34
CA ARG A 74 1.02 2.91 12.02
C ARG A 74 1.24 1.65 11.23
N GLN A 75 0.22 1.21 10.54
CA GLN A 75 0.29 0.05 9.68
C GLN A 75 1.23 0.33 8.49
N ILE A 76 2.19 -0.57 8.29
CA ILE A 76 3.14 -0.49 7.17
C ILE A 76 2.98 -1.65 6.19
N TYR A 77 2.23 -2.71 6.55
CA TYR A 77 2.02 -3.85 5.68
C TYR A 77 0.72 -4.58 6.00
N VAL A 78 0.03 -5.00 4.96
CA VAL A 78 -1.05 -6.00 5.01
C VAL A 78 -0.86 -6.97 3.85
N GLY A 79 -0.96 -8.27 4.12
CA GLY A 79 -0.82 -9.27 3.07
C GLY A 79 -1.36 -10.63 3.44
N ASP A 80 -1.36 -11.52 2.45
CA ASP A 80 -1.71 -12.93 2.64
C ASP A 80 -0.46 -13.73 3.02
N ILE A 81 -0.57 -14.65 3.96
CA ILE A 81 0.49 -15.62 4.29
C ILE A 81 0.52 -16.65 3.18
N THR A 82 1.65 -16.75 2.48
CA THR A 82 1.85 -17.69 1.39
C THR A 82 2.57 -18.95 1.84
N LYS A 83 3.44 -18.82 2.86
CA LYS A 83 4.19 -19.94 3.41
C LYS A 83 4.59 -19.69 4.85
N THR A 84 4.53 -20.74 5.64
CA THR A 84 4.99 -20.76 7.04
C THR A 84 6.09 -21.79 7.19
N ARG A 85 7.19 -21.41 7.87
CA ARG A 85 8.31 -22.31 8.19
C ARG A 85 8.73 -22.11 9.63
N ILE A 86 9.16 -23.18 10.27
CA ILE A 86 9.80 -23.14 11.58
C ILE A 86 11.21 -23.68 11.50
N GLN A 87 12.13 -23.01 12.17
CA GLN A 87 13.53 -23.43 12.29
C GLN A 87 13.98 -23.27 13.72
N ARG A 88 14.96 -24.07 14.12
CA ARG A 88 15.62 -23.90 15.40
C ARG A 88 16.95 -23.22 15.22
N GLU A 89 17.16 -22.10 15.91
CA GLU A 89 18.39 -21.33 15.94
C GLU A 89 18.96 -21.34 17.36
N GLY A 90 19.93 -22.22 17.61
CA GLY A 90 20.47 -22.43 18.96
C GLY A 90 19.40 -22.97 19.92
N LEU A 91 19.01 -22.17 20.91
CA LEU A 91 17.96 -22.50 21.87
C LEU A 91 16.59 -21.98 21.45
N ASP A 92 16.53 -21.09 20.50
CA ASP A 92 15.30 -20.42 20.06
C ASP A 92 14.61 -21.16 18.91
N PHE A 93 13.28 -21.05 18.86
CA PHE A 93 12.49 -21.42 17.70
C PHE A 93 12.11 -20.15 16.93
N VAL A 94 12.43 -20.11 15.64
CA VAL A 94 12.11 -19.00 14.75
C VAL A 94 11.05 -19.44 13.76
N LEU A 95 9.87 -18.83 13.85
CA LEU A 95 8.80 -18.97 12.88
C LEU A 95 8.95 -17.90 11.80
N THR A 96 9.05 -18.32 10.55
CA THR A 96 9.13 -17.44 9.40
C THR A 96 7.84 -17.48 8.61
N LEU A 97 7.23 -16.33 8.42
CA LEU A 97 6.08 -16.11 7.55
C LEU A 97 6.56 -15.44 6.26
N GLU A 98 6.37 -16.11 5.12
CA GLU A 98 6.50 -15.51 3.80
C GLU A 98 5.11 -15.00 3.42
N CYS A 99 5.01 -13.70 3.13
CA CYS A 99 3.75 -13.03 2.87
C CYS A 99 3.78 -12.31 1.53
N SER A 100 2.61 -12.05 0.97
CA SER A 100 2.49 -11.35 -0.29
C SER A 100 1.20 -10.53 -0.33
N ASP A 101 1.32 -9.22 -0.58
CA ASP A 101 0.18 -8.33 -0.66
C ASP A 101 -0.60 -8.57 -1.95
N GLY A 102 -1.92 -8.78 -1.80
CA GLY A 102 -2.82 -9.02 -2.92
C GLY A 102 -2.58 -10.31 -3.71
N HIS A 103 -1.90 -11.30 -3.16
CA HIS A 103 -1.58 -12.55 -3.85
C HIS A 103 -2.80 -13.20 -4.52
N GLN A 104 -3.91 -13.33 -3.80
CA GLN A 104 -5.14 -13.92 -4.33
C GLN A 104 -5.74 -13.06 -5.45
N ALA A 105 -5.70 -11.73 -5.30
CA ALA A 105 -6.20 -10.81 -6.30
C ALA A 105 -5.42 -10.88 -7.62
N TYR A 106 -4.09 -10.96 -7.55
CA TYR A 106 -3.24 -11.07 -8.73
C TYR A 106 -3.40 -12.40 -9.47
N THR A 107 -3.65 -13.50 -8.74
CA THR A 107 -3.64 -14.86 -9.32
C THR A 107 -5.03 -15.37 -9.67
N GLN A 108 -6.07 -15.00 -8.91
CA GLN A 108 -7.39 -15.62 -9.02
C GLN A 108 -8.46 -14.72 -9.66
N SER A 109 -8.20 -13.40 -9.80
CA SER A 109 -9.19 -12.47 -10.33
C SER A 109 -9.42 -12.66 -11.81
N ARG A 110 -10.65 -12.99 -12.17
CA ARG A 110 -11.07 -13.12 -13.57
C ARG A 110 -12.27 -12.23 -13.86
N ALA A 111 -12.12 -11.38 -14.86
CA ALA A 111 -13.23 -10.61 -15.39
C ALA A 111 -14.09 -11.48 -16.33
N LYS A 112 -15.40 -11.44 -16.11
CA LYS A 112 -16.40 -11.99 -17.00
C LYS A 112 -17.63 -11.06 -16.94
N THR A 113 -17.53 -9.91 -17.58
CA THR A 113 -18.60 -8.89 -17.55
C THR A 113 -18.72 -8.20 -18.91
N THR A 114 -19.90 -7.67 -19.19
CA THR A 114 -20.17 -6.90 -20.40
C THR A 114 -20.43 -5.45 -20.02
N LEU A 115 -19.68 -4.55 -20.63
CA LEU A 115 -19.84 -3.12 -20.48
C LEU A 115 -20.67 -2.55 -21.61
N LYS A 116 -21.49 -1.56 -21.27
CA LYS A 116 -22.28 -0.82 -22.26
C LYS A 116 -21.40 0.15 -23.05
N ALA A 117 -21.85 0.54 -24.23
CA ALA A 117 -21.28 1.68 -24.94
C ALA A 117 -21.34 2.94 -24.04
N GLY A 118 -20.32 3.79 -24.11
CA GLY A 118 -20.19 4.97 -23.26
C GLY A 118 -19.51 4.73 -21.90
N ALA A 119 -19.22 3.48 -21.52
CA ALA A 119 -18.45 3.21 -20.29
C ALA A 119 -17.07 3.84 -20.35
N THR A 120 -16.62 4.42 -19.24
CA THR A 120 -15.30 5.06 -19.09
C THR A 120 -14.25 4.08 -18.58
N ASP A 121 -12.97 4.40 -18.77
CA ASP A 121 -11.86 3.60 -18.22
C ASP A 121 -11.96 3.48 -16.68
N LYS A 122 -12.42 4.54 -15.97
CA LYS A 122 -12.69 4.50 -14.53
C LYS A 122 -13.71 3.42 -14.18
N GLN A 123 -14.85 3.40 -14.86
CA GLN A 123 -15.88 2.37 -14.64
C GLN A 123 -15.37 0.95 -14.93
N ILE A 124 -14.47 0.81 -15.92
CA ILE A 124 -13.85 -0.49 -16.20
C ILE A 124 -12.98 -0.92 -15.02
N VAL A 125 -12.14 -0.03 -14.48
CA VAL A 125 -11.27 -0.32 -13.33
C VAL A 125 -12.09 -0.68 -12.10
N GLU A 126 -13.17 0.05 -11.83
CA GLU A 126 -14.10 -0.24 -10.72
C GLU A 126 -14.77 -1.63 -10.86
N GLU A 127 -15.19 -1.99 -12.07
CA GLU A 127 -15.75 -3.34 -12.32
C GLU A 127 -14.70 -4.44 -12.17
N LEU A 128 -13.46 -4.20 -12.59
CA LEU A 128 -12.36 -5.14 -12.41
C LEU A 128 -12.00 -5.32 -10.95
N GLN A 129 -11.98 -4.24 -10.17
CA GLN A 129 -11.72 -4.27 -8.74
C GLN A 129 -12.72 -5.14 -7.98
N LYS A 130 -14.01 -5.12 -8.36
CA LYS A 130 -15.04 -6.00 -7.78
C LYS A 130 -14.76 -7.49 -7.99
N THR A 131 -13.95 -7.84 -8.99
CA THR A 131 -13.52 -9.23 -9.24
C THR A 131 -12.33 -9.64 -8.38
N MET A 132 -11.70 -8.70 -7.68
CA MET A 132 -10.53 -8.93 -6.85
C MET A 132 -10.95 -9.25 -5.41
N PRO A 133 -10.77 -10.49 -4.93
CA PRO A 133 -11.21 -10.85 -3.60
C PRO A 133 -10.44 -10.06 -2.54
N LYS A 134 -11.17 -9.52 -1.56
CA LYS A 134 -10.62 -8.83 -0.38
C LYS A 134 -9.77 -7.58 -0.68
N VAL A 135 -9.83 -7.03 -1.90
CA VAL A 135 -9.15 -5.78 -2.27
C VAL A 135 -10.10 -4.61 -2.13
N GLN A 136 -9.70 -3.62 -1.35
CA GLN A 136 -10.44 -2.37 -1.18
C GLN A 136 -10.14 -1.38 -2.31
N THR A 137 -11.01 -0.40 -2.48
CA THR A 137 -10.77 0.71 -3.40
C THR A 137 -9.82 1.70 -2.72
N GLY A 138 -8.63 1.87 -3.30
CA GLY A 138 -7.66 2.89 -2.91
C GLY A 138 -7.79 4.14 -3.78
N ALA A 139 -6.67 4.82 -4.01
CA ALA A 139 -6.63 5.99 -4.88
C ALA A 139 -6.69 5.54 -6.36
N ILE A 140 -7.79 5.86 -7.04
CA ILE A 140 -7.96 5.58 -8.46
C ILE A 140 -8.10 6.92 -9.18
N ASP A 141 -7.02 7.33 -9.84
CA ASP A 141 -7.00 8.53 -10.68
C ASP A 141 -6.76 8.16 -12.14
N ILE A 142 -7.75 8.41 -12.99
CA ILE A 142 -7.71 8.14 -14.43
C ILE A 142 -7.99 9.44 -15.17
N PRO A 143 -6.95 10.09 -15.69
CA PRO A 143 -7.10 11.41 -16.33
C PRO A 143 -7.90 11.35 -17.63
N ASN A 144 -7.77 10.25 -18.39
CA ASN A 144 -8.47 10.08 -19.65
C ASN A 144 -9.85 9.47 -19.45
N GLN A 145 -10.89 10.30 -19.49
CA GLN A 145 -12.29 9.87 -19.46
C GLN A 145 -12.75 9.34 -20.85
N ARG A 146 -11.90 8.52 -21.48
CA ARG A 146 -12.24 7.91 -22.77
C ARG A 146 -13.49 7.05 -22.61
N LYS A 147 -14.50 7.31 -23.43
CA LYS A 147 -15.73 6.53 -23.50
C LYS A 147 -15.61 5.43 -24.53
N LEU A 148 -16.04 4.23 -24.19
CA LEU A 148 -16.10 3.11 -25.13
C LEU A 148 -17.08 3.44 -26.26
N PRO A 149 -16.68 3.40 -27.54
CA PRO A 149 -17.58 3.68 -28.65
C PRO A 149 -18.65 2.60 -28.85
N ARG A 150 -18.38 1.38 -28.36
CA ARG A 150 -19.27 0.22 -28.44
C ARG A 150 -19.24 -0.54 -27.11
N GLY A 151 -20.28 -1.34 -26.86
CA GLY A 151 -20.27 -2.31 -25.77
C GLY A 151 -19.06 -3.25 -25.91
N ARG A 152 -18.46 -3.62 -24.79
CA ARG A 152 -17.27 -4.48 -24.74
C ARG A 152 -17.46 -5.60 -23.73
N VAL A 153 -17.17 -6.82 -24.14
CA VAL A 153 -17.06 -7.95 -23.23
C VAL A 153 -15.63 -7.96 -22.65
N LEU A 154 -15.54 -7.93 -21.32
CA LEU A 154 -14.29 -8.18 -20.60
C LEU A 154 -14.28 -9.66 -20.23
N ASN A 155 -13.31 -10.38 -20.77
CA ASN A 155 -13.10 -11.79 -20.45
C ASN A 155 -11.59 -12.03 -20.31
N GLY A 156 -11.17 -12.59 -19.20
CA GLY A 156 -9.76 -12.91 -18.95
C GLY A 156 -9.28 -12.51 -17.54
N ASN A 157 -7.98 -12.49 -17.36
CA ASN A 157 -7.38 -12.09 -16.08
C ASN A 157 -7.55 -10.57 -15.87
N SER A 158 -8.09 -10.19 -14.72
CA SER A 158 -8.32 -8.78 -14.37
C SER A 158 -7.03 -7.97 -14.36
N ARG A 159 -5.91 -8.56 -13.91
CA ARG A 159 -4.59 -7.96 -13.94
C ARG A 159 -4.18 -7.53 -15.36
N ASP A 160 -4.34 -8.40 -16.34
CA ASP A 160 -3.90 -8.11 -17.71
C ASP A 160 -4.74 -6.99 -18.35
N ILE A 161 -6.01 -6.90 -17.97
CA ILE A 161 -6.90 -5.84 -18.44
C ILE A 161 -6.53 -4.51 -17.76
N LEU A 162 -6.28 -4.51 -16.45
CA LEU A 162 -5.81 -3.32 -15.71
C LEU A 162 -4.50 -2.80 -16.29
N THR A 163 -3.53 -3.66 -16.56
CA THR A 163 -2.25 -3.30 -17.18
C THR A 163 -2.44 -2.60 -18.53
N LYS A 164 -3.36 -3.07 -19.37
CA LYS A 164 -3.66 -2.43 -20.64
C LYS A 164 -4.27 -1.04 -20.45
N ILE A 165 -5.17 -0.89 -19.47
CA ILE A 165 -5.79 0.40 -19.17
C ILE A 165 -4.74 1.36 -18.62
N ALA A 166 -3.87 0.91 -17.72
CA ALA A 166 -2.80 1.71 -17.13
C ALA A 166 -1.84 2.24 -18.20
N ARG A 167 -1.38 1.39 -19.11
CA ARG A 167 -0.54 1.81 -20.24
C ARG A 167 -1.21 2.88 -21.12
N ASN A 168 -2.49 2.72 -21.42
CA ASN A 168 -3.24 3.69 -22.24
C ASN A 168 -3.39 5.04 -21.54
N ASN A 169 -3.41 5.06 -20.22
CA ASN A 169 -3.56 6.25 -19.38
C ASN A 169 -2.23 6.81 -18.88
N LYS A 170 -1.08 6.24 -19.30
CA LYS A 170 0.26 6.59 -18.79
C LYS A 170 0.31 6.54 -17.26
N ALA A 171 -0.30 5.54 -16.68
CA ALA A 171 -0.44 5.32 -15.26
C ALA A 171 0.21 4.01 -14.84
N ASP A 172 0.49 3.89 -13.57
CA ASP A 172 0.87 2.66 -12.89
C ASP A 172 -0.28 2.20 -12.02
N TRP A 173 -0.40 0.89 -11.83
CA TRP A 173 -1.36 0.32 -10.90
C TRP A 173 -0.70 -0.75 -10.04
N SER A 174 -1.12 -0.83 -8.79
CA SER A 174 -0.63 -1.84 -7.84
C SER A 174 -1.66 -2.06 -6.74
N ILE A 175 -1.48 -3.14 -5.99
CA ILE A 175 -2.19 -3.34 -4.72
C ILE A 175 -1.21 -2.99 -3.61
N GLN A 176 -1.60 -2.06 -2.74
CA GLN A 176 -0.81 -1.59 -1.62
C GLN A 176 -1.64 -1.74 -0.34
N ASP A 177 -1.15 -2.57 0.59
CA ASP A 177 -1.81 -2.82 1.87
C ASP A 177 -3.29 -3.24 1.73
N GLY A 178 -3.57 -4.09 0.72
CA GLY A 178 -4.91 -4.58 0.42
C GLY A 178 -5.82 -3.60 -0.33
N ALA A 179 -5.31 -2.46 -0.81
CA ALA A 179 -6.07 -1.49 -1.60
C ALA A 179 -5.53 -1.34 -3.03
N LEU A 180 -6.42 -1.30 -4.02
CA LEU A 180 -6.05 -1.05 -5.41
C LEU A 180 -5.72 0.43 -5.60
N ILE A 181 -4.50 0.71 -6.04
CA ILE A 181 -4.03 2.04 -6.42
C ILE A 181 -3.86 2.09 -7.94
N PHE A 182 -4.36 3.17 -8.55
CA PHE A 182 -4.18 3.47 -9.95
C PHE A 182 -3.76 4.93 -10.07
N LEU A 183 -2.48 5.16 -10.40
CA LEU A 183 -1.86 6.47 -10.28
C LEU A 183 -1.14 6.87 -11.57
N PRO A 184 -1.49 8.00 -12.19
CA PRO A 184 -0.73 8.57 -13.30
C PRO A 184 0.74 8.80 -12.91
N LYS A 185 1.64 8.63 -13.89
CA LYS A 185 3.08 8.75 -13.64
C LYS A 185 3.50 10.14 -13.15
N ASP A 186 2.76 11.17 -13.57
CA ASP A 186 2.94 12.58 -13.22
C ASP A 186 2.20 13.01 -11.95
N LYS A 187 1.54 12.09 -11.24
CA LYS A 187 0.79 12.38 -10.02
C LYS A 187 1.35 11.66 -8.79
N VAL A 188 1.08 12.21 -7.63
CA VAL A 188 1.43 11.67 -6.31
C VAL A 188 0.20 11.54 -5.41
N LEU A 189 0.27 10.64 -4.42
CA LEU A 189 -0.86 10.29 -3.56
C LEU A 189 -1.13 11.31 -2.45
N ASN A 190 -0.09 11.91 -1.89
CA ASN A 190 -0.19 12.79 -0.72
C ASN A 190 -0.11 14.26 -1.11
N ASP A 191 -0.83 15.07 -0.33
CA ASP A 191 -0.78 16.53 -0.45
C ASP A 191 0.47 17.09 0.20
N ASP A 192 0.99 16.44 1.26
CA ASP A 192 2.16 16.88 1.99
C ASP A 192 3.35 15.94 1.73
N ALA A 193 4.48 16.54 1.38
CA ALA A 193 5.73 15.82 1.22
C ALA A 193 6.30 15.43 2.59
N VAL A 194 6.77 14.18 2.72
CA VAL A 194 7.55 13.76 3.89
C VAL A 194 8.96 14.29 3.74
N LEU A 195 9.41 15.10 4.70
CA LEU A 195 10.77 15.65 4.70
C LEU A 195 11.77 14.56 5.07
N ILE A 196 12.78 14.37 4.23
CA ILE A 196 13.90 13.46 4.43
C ILE A 196 15.19 14.28 4.43
N SER A 197 15.75 14.47 5.61
CA SER A 197 16.98 15.20 5.86
C SER A 197 17.79 14.51 6.96
N GLN A 198 19.01 14.95 7.21
CA GLN A 198 19.80 14.45 8.35
C GLN A 198 19.06 14.64 9.67
N ASP A 199 18.43 15.78 9.87
CA ASP A 199 17.67 16.10 11.09
C ASP A 199 16.40 15.26 11.25
N THR A 200 15.86 14.72 10.15
CA THR A 200 14.68 13.85 10.16
C THR A 200 15.01 12.36 10.04
N GLY A 201 16.30 12.01 10.12
CA GLY A 201 16.78 10.63 10.22
C GLY A 201 17.23 10.04 8.88
N MET A 202 17.62 10.83 7.89
CA MET A 202 18.29 10.32 6.69
C MET A 202 19.63 9.68 7.10
N ILE A 203 19.87 8.47 6.60
CA ILE A 203 21.10 7.70 6.83
C ILE A 203 21.89 7.75 5.52
N ASN A 204 23.13 8.18 5.60
CA ASN A 204 24.00 8.39 4.46
C ASN A 204 23.52 9.49 3.48
N ALA A 205 24.36 9.78 2.49
CA ALA A 205 23.99 10.66 1.39
C ALA A 205 23.09 9.92 0.38
N PRO A 206 22.21 10.63 -0.34
CA PRO A 206 21.47 10.05 -1.45
C PRO A 206 22.41 9.50 -2.54
N GLU A 207 22.04 8.38 -3.16
CA GLU A 207 22.80 7.75 -4.23
C GLU A 207 22.00 7.76 -5.54
N GLN A 208 22.61 8.23 -6.61
CA GLN A 208 21.98 8.22 -7.93
C GLN A 208 22.15 6.85 -8.59
N THR A 209 21.04 6.29 -9.08
CA THR A 209 20.98 5.02 -9.80
C THR A 209 20.29 5.20 -11.14
N ASP A 210 20.33 4.18 -12.00
CA ASP A 210 19.64 4.19 -13.30
C ASP A 210 18.10 4.30 -13.14
N GLU A 211 17.55 3.89 -12.01
CA GLU A 211 16.11 3.92 -11.74
C GLU A 211 15.64 5.22 -11.07
N GLY A 212 16.55 5.99 -10.49
CA GLY A 212 16.25 7.20 -9.75
C GLY A 212 17.23 7.48 -8.62
N LEU A 213 16.81 8.20 -7.60
CA LEU A 213 17.60 8.50 -6.42
C LEU A 213 17.28 7.48 -5.33
N GLU A 214 18.30 6.81 -4.79
CA GLU A 214 18.16 5.93 -3.62
C GLU A 214 18.41 6.71 -2.32
N LEU A 215 17.52 6.51 -1.36
CA LEU A 215 17.54 7.13 -0.04
C LEU A 215 17.35 6.07 1.03
N THR A 216 18.08 6.22 2.13
CA THR A 216 17.88 5.41 3.33
C THR A 216 17.63 6.33 4.52
N CYS A 217 16.60 6.04 5.31
CA CYS A 217 16.30 6.78 6.53
C CYS A 217 15.91 5.83 7.66
N LEU A 218 15.89 6.34 8.88
CA LEU A 218 15.27 5.64 10.00
C LEU A 218 13.82 5.28 9.62
N LEU A 219 13.35 4.13 10.07
CA LEU A 219 12.04 3.62 9.69
C LEU A 219 10.96 4.68 9.90
N ASN A 220 10.27 5.03 8.83
CA ASN A 220 9.22 6.03 8.85
C ASN A 220 7.92 5.44 8.28
N PRO A 221 6.93 5.16 9.14
CA PRO A 221 5.66 4.58 8.70
C PRO A 221 4.78 5.52 7.86
N ALA A 222 5.13 6.80 7.73
CA ALA A 222 4.39 7.73 6.87
C ALA A 222 4.74 7.60 5.39
N LEU A 223 5.83 6.89 5.07
CA LEU A 223 6.25 6.64 3.70
C LEU A 223 5.33 5.62 3.04
N GLN A 224 4.93 5.89 1.81
CA GLN A 224 4.06 5.00 1.02
C GLN A 224 4.41 5.08 -0.47
N ILE A 225 4.17 4.02 -1.19
CA ILE A 225 4.36 3.96 -2.65
C ILE A 225 3.46 5.00 -3.34
N GLY A 226 4.04 5.75 -4.28
CA GLY A 226 3.34 6.86 -4.95
C GLY A 226 3.27 8.16 -4.13
N GLY A 227 3.80 8.14 -2.90
CA GLY A 227 3.87 9.30 -2.03
C GLY A 227 4.94 10.29 -2.45
N LEU A 228 4.82 11.55 -1.99
CA LEU A 228 5.78 12.62 -2.20
C LEU A 228 6.76 12.70 -1.03
N VAL A 229 8.04 12.82 -1.34
CA VAL A 229 9.09 13.14 -0.37
C VAL A 229 9.83 14.39 -0.79
N LYS A 230 10.20 15.22 0.17
CA LYS A 230 11.11 16.36 -0.02
C LYS A 230 12.46 15.96 0.55
N VAL A 231 13.48 15.98 -0.30
CA VAL A 231 14.86 15.65 0.08
C VAL A 231 15.64 16.94 0.36
N GLU A 232 16.26 16.99 1.51
CA GLU A 232 17.21 18.04 1.89
C GLU A 232 18.52 17.35 2.31
N SER A 233 19.50 17.38 1.40
CA SER A 233 20.83 16.79 1.54
C SER A 233 21.89 17.88 1.65
N ILE A 234 23.07 17.54 2.16
CA ILE A 234 24.26 18.39 2.13
C ILE A 234 24.67 18.70 0.67
N ILE A 235 24.36 17.79 -0.26
CA ILE A 235 24.63 17.97 -1.68
C ILE A 235 23.39 18.58 -2.33
N ASP A 236 23.45 19.87 -2.64
CA ASP A 236 22.33 20.63 -3.18
C ASP A 236 21.72 20.04 -4.46
N TYR A 237 22.53 19.34 -5.25
CA TYR A 237 22.08 18.66 -6.47
C TYR A 237 20.94 17.66 -6.23
N PHE A 238 20.87 17.05 -5.05
CA PHE A 238 19.85 16.07 -4.68
C PHE A 238 18.62 16.69 -4.00
N ASN A 239 18.64 18.00 -3.73
CA ASN A 239 17.54 18.67 -3.06
C ASN A 239 16.35 18.82 -4.02
N GLY A 240 15.15 18.50 -3.54
CA GLY A 240 13.95 18.60 -4.34
C GLY A 240 12.81 17.72 -3.87
N GLU A 241 11.74 17.73 -4.67
CA GLU A 241 10.58 16.89 -4.47
C GLU A 241 10.63 15.66 -5.38
N TYR A 242 10.32 14.49 -4.81
CA TYR A 242 10.44 13.19 -5.47
C TYR A 242 9.24 12.31 -5.15
N LYS A 243 8.85 11.45 -6.11
CA LYS A 243 7.83 10.42 -5.95
C LYS A 243 8.47 9.09 -5.60
N ILE A 244 7.95 8.41 -4.60
CA ILE A 244 8.41 7.08 -4.19
C ILE A 244 7.89 6.04 -5.19
N ILE A 245 8.81 5.28 -5.81
CA ILE A 245 8.48 4.18 -6.74
C ILE A 245 8.81 2.80 -6.17
N LYS A 246 9.79 2.72 -5.27
CA LYS A 246 10.10 1.52 -4.49
C LYS A 246 10.31 1.92 -3.03
N LEU A 247 9.90 1.04 -2.12
CA LEU A 247 10.00 1.26 -0.68
C LEU A 247 10.24 -0.07 0.01
N ALA A 248 11.37 -0.20 0.68
CA ALA A 248 11.70 -1.32 1.52
C ALA A 248 11.71 -0.89 2.99
N HIS A 249 11.01 -1.63 3.83
CA HIS A 249 11.09 -1.49 5.28
C HIS A 249 11.77 -2.72 5.87
N SER A 250 12.79 -2.50 6.68
CA SER A 250 13.46 -3.56 7.43
C SER A 250 13.55 -3.19 8.90
N GLY A 251 13.33 -4.18 9.77
CA GLY A 251 13.42 -3.90 11.20
C GLY A 251 13.46 -5.15 12.06
N ASP A 252 14.09 -4.99 13.24
CA ASP A 252 14.07 -5.94 14.35
C ASP A 252 13.64 -5.19 15.60
N GLY A 253 12.60 -5.69 16.25
CA GLY A 253 12.00 -5.05 17.42
C GLY A 253 12.93 -4.93 18.63
N ILE A 254 13.89 -5.86 18.79
CA ILE A 254 14.79 -5.89 19.96
C ILE A 254 16.14 -5.22 19.65
N GLY A 255 16.62 -5.32 18.40
CA GLY A 255 17.94 -4.78 18.04
C GLY A 255 18.20 -4.89 16.54
N GLY A 256 19.31 -4.30 16.08
CA GLY A 256 19.65 -4.30 14.65
C GLY A 256 18.95 -3.21 13.85
N ASP A 257 18.68 -3.50 12.59
CA ASP A 257 18.16 -2.55 11.63
C ASP A 257 16.74 -2.07 11.98
N TRP A 258 16.47 -0.80 11.63
CA TRP A 258 15.14 -0.21 11.74
C TRP A 258 15.09 0.94 10.74
N HIS A 259 14.97 0.58 9.47
CA HIS A 259 15.22 1.48 8.36
C HIS A 259 14.10 1.44 7.32
N SER A 260 13.97 2.52 6.59
CA SER A 260 13.22 2.59 5.33
C SER A 260 14.20 2.95 4.22
N LYS A 261 14.34 2.07 3.23
CA LYS A 261 15.10 2.33 2.00
C LYS A 261 14.10 2.59 0.87
N MET A 262 14.32 3.63 0.07
CA MET A 262 13.42 3.98 -1.00
C MET A 262 14.17 4.36 -2.28
N THR A 263 13.55 4.05 -3.42
CA THR A 263 13.94 4.61 -4.71
C THR A 263 12.89 5.63 -5.12
N VAL A 264 13.35 6.83 -5.44
CA VAL A 264 12.48 7.95 -5.75
C VAL A 264 12.84 8.56 -7.10
N VAL A 265 11.84 9.09 -7.81
CA VAL A 265 12.03 9.77 -9.09
C VAL A 265 11.68 11.24 -8.95
N GLY A 266 12.55 12.10 -9.51
CA GLY A 266 12.33 13.54 -9.55
C GLY A 266 11.38 13.94 -10.66
N GLY A 267 10.72 15.10 -10.52
CA GLY A 267 9.83 15.63 -11.52
C GLY A 267 8.90 16.70 -10.97
N LYS A 268 8.08 17.27 -11.87
CA LYS A 268 6.95 18.10 -11.48
C LYS A 268 5.73 17.19 -11.38
N PHE A 269 5.24 17.00 -10.17
CA PHE A 269 4.09 16.13 -9.91
C PHE A 269 2.83 16.96 -9.63
N GLN A 270 1.69 16.46 -10.12
CA GLN A 270 0.37 16.95 -9.75
C GLN A 270 -0.18 16.09 -8.63
N LYS A 271 -0.88 16.71 -7.69
CA LYS A 271 -1.55 16.00 -6.60
C LYS A 271 -2.84 15.37 -7.07
N VAL A 272 -3.19 14.21 -6.52
CA VAL A 272 -4.50 13.58 -6.76
C VAL A 272 -5.56 14.34 -5.98
N GLU A 273 -6.60 14.81 -6.67
CA GLU A 273 -7.74 15.44 -6.00
C GLU A 273 -8.52 14.38 -5.20
N LYS A 274 -8.67 14.61 -3.89
CA LYS A 274 -9.55 13.79 -3.04
C LYS A 274 -10.99 14.02 -3.46
N GLU A 275 -11.69 12.98 -3.89
CA GLU A 275 -13.14 13.06 -4.07
C GLU A 275 -13.76 13.48 -2.72
N LYS A 276 -14.36 14.65 -2.65
CA LYS A 276 -15.14 15.08 -1.48
C LYS A 276 -16.29 14.08 -1.35
N SER A 277 -16.24 13.24 -0.32
CA SER A 277 -17.37 12.40 0.08
C SER A 277 -18.59 13.30 0.20
N GLY A 278 -19.58 13.08 -0.67
CA GLY A 278 -20.74 13.95 -0.80
C GLY A 278 -21.47 14.10 0.52
N GLN A 279 -21.42 15.28 1.09
CA GLN A 279 -22.43 15.74 2.02
C GLN A 279 -23.75 15.82 1.24
N LYS A 280 -24.66 14.88 1.49
CA LYS A 280 -26.06 15.05 1.11
C LYS A 280 -26.55 16.30 1.83
N SER A 281 -26.71 17.37 1.07
CA SER A 281 -27.48 18.52 1.50
C SER A 281 -28.94 18.11 1.59
N ASP A 282 -29.44 17.91 2.79
CA ASP A 282 -30.87 17.84 3.09
C ASP A 282 -31.49 19.20 2.73
N GLN A 283 -31.94 19.36 1.51
CA GLN A 283 -32.84 20.43 1.15
C GLN A 283 -34.24 20.07 1.68
N LYS A 284 -34.63 20.71 2.77
CA LYS A 284 -36.02 20.75 3.20
C LYS A 284 -36.86 21.44 2.14
N PRO A 285 -38.01 20.90 1.75
CA PRO A 285 -38.91 21.58 0.82
C PRO A 285 -39.58 22.78 1.52
N ASP A 286 -39.40 23.93 0.91
CA ASP A 286 -40.09 25.17 1.26
C ASP A 286 -41.62 24.99 1.18
N LYS A 287 -42.31 25.18 2.30
CA LYS A 287 -43.78 25.27 2.36
C LYS A 287 -44.20 26.65 1.86
N GLN A 288 -44.66 26.73 0.64
CA GLN A 288 -45.40 27.90 0.16
C GLN A 288 -46.69 28.04 0.96
N SER A 289 -46.78 29.10 1.76
CA SER A 289 -48.01 29.59 2.35
C SER A 289 -48.89 30.22 1.26
N LYS A 290 -50.05 29.62 0.98
CA LYS A 290 -51.11 30.26 0.22
C LYS A 290 -51.91 31.18 1.17
N ASP A 291 -51.60 32.46 1.13
CA ASP A 291 -52.57 33.45 1.61
C ASP A 291 -53.66 33.68 0.57
N LYS A 292 -54.88 33.35 0.93
CA LYS A 292 -56.08 33.72 0.21
C LYS A 292 -56.50 35.12 0.72
N LYS A 293 -56.53 36.07 -0.21
CA LYS A 293 -57.32 37.26 -0.08
C LYS A 293 -58.80 36.96 -0.38
N LYS A 294 -59.61 37.45 0.52
CA LYS A 294 -60.84 38.11 0.19
C LYS A 294 -60.76 39.49 0.60
#